data_9fafa5b88db212786bb901c9d52cdbde
#
_entry.id   9fafa5b88db212786bb901c9d52cdbde
#
_cell.length_a   1.000
_cell.length_b   1.000
_cell.length_c   1.000
_cell.angle_alpha   90.00
_cell.angle_beta   90.00
_cell.angle_gamma   90.00
#
_symmetry.space_group_name_H-M   'P 1'
#
loop_
_entity.id
_entity.type
_entity.pdbx_description
1 polymer ?
#
loop_
_entity_poly.entity_id
_entity_poly.type
_entity_poly.pdbx_seq_one_letter_code
_entity_poly.pdbx_strand_id
1 'polypeptide(L)'
;MDVKIETSWKEILKDEFEKDYFSDLVSFLHQERAQGAVIYPPGALIFNAFALTPFDKVKVVIIGQDPYHNPGQAEGLSFSVPSGVRIPPSLKNIYKEIESDLGVKVNKDGSLRSWAEQGVFLLNAVLTVRANQPTSHSKIGWQQFTDSVIKAISDKKEGIIF
;
A
#
# COMPACT_ATOMS: atom_id res chain seq x y z
N MET A 1 4.24 17.46 10.96
CA MET A 1 2.79 17.07 10.76
C MET A 1 2.47 15.81 11.56
N ASP A 2 1.28 15.72 12.19
CA ASP A 2 0.89 14.50 12.94
C ASP A 2 0.21 13.48 12.00
N VAL A 3 1.02 12.62 11.38
CA VAL A 3 0.53 11.55 10.49
C VAL A 3 0.13 10.35 11.32
N LYS A 4 -1.09 9.85 11.08
CA LYS A 4 -1.60 8.62 11.72
C LYS A 4 -1.08 7.38 10.99
N ILE A 5 0.10 6.96 11.36
CA ILE A 5 0.77 5.75 10.87
C ILE A 5 1.25 4.93 12.07
N GLU A 6 1.52 3.64 11.89
CA GLU A 6 2.03 2.76 12.94
C GLU A 6 3.36 3.28 13.52
N THR A 7 3.56 3.08 14.84
CA THR A 7 4.58 3.79 15.63
C THR A 7 6.01 3.57 15.13
N SER A 8 6.38 2.34 14.78
CA SER A 8 7.73 2.04 14.29
C SER A 8 8.04 2.73 12.97
N TRP A 9 7.06 2.78 12.06
CA TRP A 9 7.15 3.52 10.81
C TRP A 9 7.17 5.03 11.02
N LYS A 10 6.38 5.53 11.97
CA LYS A 10 6.36 6.96 12.31
C LYS A 10 7.75 7.45 12.72
N GLU A 11 8.45 6.67 13.54
CA GLU A 11 9.80 6.98 14.00
C GLU A 11 10.82 6.98 12.84
N ILE A 12 10.74 5.97 11.98
CA ILE A 12 11.65 5.80 10.83
C ILE A 12 11.45 6.90 9.78
N LEU A 13 10.21 7.35 9.58
CA LEU A 13 9.83 8.28 8.49
C LEU A 13 9.56 9.70 8.99
N LYS A 14 9.88 10.03 10.25
CA LYS A 14 9.55 11.32 10.84
C LYS A 14 10.04 12.52 10.01
N ASP A 15 11.25 12.44 9.46
CA ASP A 15 11.83 13.52 8.67
C ASP A 15 11.14 13.66 7.29
N GLU A 16 10.55 12.58 6.76
CA GLU A 16 9.75 12.65 5.52
C GLU A 16 8.45 13.44 5.71
N PHE A 17 7.83 13.32 6.86
CA PHE A 17 6.57 14.04 7.16
C PHE A 17 6.74 15.56 7.35
N GLU A 18 7.98 16.04 7.49
CA GLU A 18 8.28 17.46 7.61
C GLU A 18 8.71 18.11 6.27
N LYS A 19 8.80 17.31 5.19
CA LYS A 19 9.17 17.82 3.86
C LYS A 19 8.00 18.50 3.16
N ASP A 20 8.29 19.53 2.37
CA ASP A 20 7.29 20.32 1.65
C ASP A 20 6.41 19.47 0.74
N TYR A 21 7.02 18.53 -0.02
CA TYR A 21 6.25 17.68 -0.92
C TYR A 21 5.17 16.85 -0.20
N PHE A 22 5.44 16.44 1.05
CA PHE A 22 4.47 15.66 1.83
C PHE A 22 3.32 16.55 2.31
N SER A 23 3.63 17.78 2.70
CA SER A 23 2.64 18.81 3.02
C SER A 23 1.74 19.14 1.81
N ASP A 24 2.35 19.30 0.63
CA ASP A 24 1.64 19.56 -0.62
C ASP A 24 0.73 18.39 -1.01
N LEU A 25 1.23 17.16 -0.88
CA LEU A 25 0.46 15.93 -1.12
C LEU A 25 -0.77 15.86 -0.21
N VAL A 26 -0.61 16.12 1.08
CA VAL A 26 -1.73 16.10 2.05
C VAL A 26 -2.73 17.19 1.72
N SER A 27 -2.26 18.40 1.41
CA SER A 27 -3.10 19.54 1.01
C SER A 27 -3.91 19.22 -0.25
N PHE A 28 -3.26 18.61 -1.25
CA PHE A 28 -3.92 18.16 -2.48
C PHE A 28 -5.06 17.17 -2.19
N LEU A 29 -4.82 16.14 -1.36
CA LEU A 29 -5.85 15.16 -1.02
C LEU A 29 -7.02 15.77 -0.25
N HIS A 30 -6.76 16.75 0.63
CA HIS A 30 -7.81 17.49 1.32
C HIS A 30 -8.64 18.33 0.35
N GLN A 31 -8.00 19.02 -0.58
CA GLN A 31 -8.69 19.83 -1.61
C GLN A 31 -9.56 18.97 -2.51
N GLU A 32 -9.05 17.81 -2.97
CA GLU A 32 -9.80 16.84 -3.78
C GLU A 32 -11.09 16.41 -3.07
N ARG A 33 -10.99 16.05 -1.79
CA ARG A 33 -12.16 15.65 -1.00
C ARG A 33 -13.15 16.81 -0.77
N ALA A 34 -12.64 18.00 -0.52
CA ALA A 34 -13.49 19.19 -0.36
C ALA A 34 -14.26 19.52 -1.64
N GLN A 35 -13.72 19.18 -2.81
CA GLN A 35 -14.36 19.32 -4.12
C GLN A 35 -15.31 18.14 -4.47
N GLY A 36 -15.48 17.18 -3.55
CA GLY A 36 -16.38 16.03 -3.72
C GLY A 36 -15.76 14.83 -4.43
N ALA A 37 -14.43 14.80 -4.64
CA ALA A 37 -13.77 13.64 -5.24
C ALA A 37 -13.83 12.43 -4.29
N VAL A 38 -14.20 11.27 -4.82
CA VAL A 38 -14.11 9.99 -4.12
C VAL A 38 -12.71 9.42 -4.33
N ILE A 39 -12.00 9.19 -3.23
CA ILE A 39 -10.61 8.70 -3.23
C ILE A 39 -10.54 7.34 -2.57
N TYR A 40 -9.84 6.40 -3.19
CA TYR A 40 -9.56 5.08 -2.66
C TYR A 40 -8.07 4.90 -2.31
N PRO A 41 -7.77 4.06 -1.30
CA PRO A 41 -8.68 3.48 -0.32
C PRO A 41 -9.30 4.55 0.60
N PRO A 42 -10.30 4.19 1.44
CA PRO A 42 -10.79 5.08 2.51
C PRO A 42 -9.63 5.60 3.37
N GLY A 43 -9.74 6.84 3.86
CA GLY A 43 -8.63 7.53 4.55
C GLY A 43 -7.97 6.73 5.67
N ALA A 44 -8.76 5.98 6.44
CA ALA A 44 -8.27 5.11 7.51
C ALA A 44 -7.41 3.94 7.01
N LEU A 45 -7.50 3.59 5.72
CA LEU A 45 -6.80 2.46 5.12
C LEU A 45 -5.60 2.86 4.23
N ILE A 46 -5.31 4.14 4.05
CA ILE A 46 -4.18 4.59 3.21
C ILE A 46 -2.86 3.96 3.68
N PHE A 47 -2.65 3.89 4.99
CA PHE A 47 -1.46 3.30 5.61
C PHE A 47 -1.68 1.89 6.16
N ASN A 48 -2.64 1.12 5.62
CA ASN A 48 -2.98 -0.20 6.14
C ASN A 48 -1.81 -1.21 6.04
N ALA A 49 -1.01 -1.15 4.97
CA ALA A 49 0.20 -1.98 4.84
C ALA A 49 1.18 -1.74 6.00
N PHE A 50 1.37 -0.49 6.39
CA PHE A 50 2.21 -0.10 7.52
C PHE A 50 1.65 -0.57 8.86
N ALA A 51 0.33 -0.51 9.03
CA ALA A 51 -0.33 -0.96 10.26
C ALA A 51 -0.24 -2.47 10.46
N LEU A 52 -0.39 -3.26 9.38
CA LEU A 52 -0.36 -4.72 9.44
C LEU A 52 1.06 -5.30 9.45
N THR A 53 2.02 -4.56 8.92
CA THR A 53 3.43 -4.98 8.87
C THR A 53 4.31 -3.89 9.49
N PRO A 54 4.47 -3.84 10.84
CA PRO A 54 5.41 -2.95 11.50
C PRO A 54 6.83 -3.07 10.92
N PHE A 55 7.63 -2.00 11.01
CA PHE A 55 8.95 -1.94 10.37
C PHE A 55 9.86 -3.11 10.74
N ASP A 56 9.90 -3.49 12.01
CA ASP A 56 10.72 -4.60 12.52
C ASP A 56 10.25 -5.97 12.02
N LYS A 57 8.99 -6.11 11.62
CA LYS A 57 8.38 -7.35 11.12
C LYS A 57 8.53 -7.58 9.62
N VAL A 58 8.95 -6.58 8.85
CA VAL A 58 9.13 -6.72 7.40
C VAL A 58 10.16 -7.79 7.08
N LYS A 59 9.78 -8.74 6.24
CA LYS A 59 10.62 -9.86 5.72
C LYS A 59 10.67 -9.85 4.19
N VAL A 60 9.53 -9.58 3.57
CA VAL A 60 9.36 -9.53 2.11
C VAL A 60 8.65 -8.23 1.76
N VAL A 61 9.08 -7.58 0.68
CA VAL A 61 8.43 -6.38 0.13
C VAL A 61 7.87 -6.71 -1.24
N ILE A 62 6.58 -6.53 -1.42
CA ILE A 62 5.91 -6.64 -2.72
C ILE A 62 5.39 -5.26 -3.10
N ILE A 63 5.78 -4.77 -4.29
CA ILE A 63 5.44 -3.43 -4.74
C ILE A 63 4.42 -3.53 -5.88
N GLY A 64 3.22 -2.99 -5.63
CA GLY A 64 2.20 -2.74 -6.64
C GLY A 64 2.31 -1.34 -7.22
N GLN A 65 1.46 -1.00 -8.17
CA GLN A 65 1.46 0.31 -8.84
C GLN A 65 0.64 1.33 -8.04
N ASP A 66 -0.67 1.26 -8.12
CA ASP A 66 -1.63 2.12 -7.43
C ASP A 66 -2.83 1.28 -6.93
N PRO A 67 -3.67 1.83 -6.04
CA PRO A 67 -4.83 1.10 -5.55
C PRO A 67 -5.85 0.80 -6.65
N TYR A 68 -6.66 -0.23 -6.46
CA TYR A 68 -7.83 -0.45 -7.29
C TYR A 68 -8.76 0.76 -7.25
N HIS A 69 -9.20 1.20 -8.42
CA HIS A 69 -10.01 2.42 -8.57
C HIS A 69 -11.52 2.18 -8.57
N ASN A 70 -11.97 0.91 -8.50
CA ASN A 70 -13.39 0.58 -8.40
C ASN A 70 -13.85 0.54 -6.92
N PRO A 71 -15.14 0.84 -6.65
CA PRO A 71 -15.69 0.81 -5.30
C PRO A 71 -15.47 -0.54 -4.58
N GLY A 72 -15.10 -0.49 -3.31
CA GLY A 72 -15.02 -1.66 -2.44
C GLY A 72 -13.84 -2.60 -2.66
N GLN A 73 -12.86 -2.25 -3.52
CA GLN A 73 -11.71 -3.10 -3.81
C GLN A 73 -10.44 -2.72 -3.04
N ALA A 74 -10.10 -1.44 -3.01
CA ALA A 74 -8.87 -0.99 -2.37
C ALA A 74 -8.97 -1.03 -0.84
N GLU A 75 -8.03 -1.71 -0.18
CA GLU A 75 -7.95 -1.80 1.27
C GLU A 75 -6.56 -1.39 1.84
N GLY A 76 -5.75 -0.69 1.03
CA GLY A 76 -4.43 -0.21 1.45
C GLY A 76 -3.34 -1.26 1.48
N LEU A 77 -3.53 -2.38 0.80
CA LEU A 77 -2.56 -3.45 0.55
C LEU A 77 -2.47 -3.68 -0.96
N SER A 78 -1.25 -3.73 -1.51
CA SER A 78 -1.08 -4.03 -2.93
C SER A 78 -1.66 -5.39 -3.29
N PHE A 79 -2.34 -5.47 -4.44
CA PHE A 79 -3.00 -6.67 -4.99
C PHE A 79 -4.19 -7.22 -4.19
N SER A 80 -4.37 -6.81 -2.94
CA SER A 80 -5.40 -7.32 -2.03
C SER A 80 -6.75 -6.64 -2.26
N VAL A 81 -7.81 -7.41 -2.10
CA VAL A 81 -9.19 -6.91 -1.97
C VAL A 81 -9.81 -7.50 -0.71
N PRO A 82 -10.83 -6.86 -0.12
CA PRO A 82 -11.52 -7.41 1.06
C PRO A 82 -12.04 -8.82 0.81
N SER A 83 -12.08 -9.63 1.88
CA SER A 83 -12.63 -10.99 1.82
C SER A 83 -14.05 -10.99 1.24
N GLY A 84 -14.33 -11.97 0.37
CA GLY A 84 -15.60 -12.07 -0.33
C GLY A 84 -15.76 -11.20 -1.58
N VAL A 85 -14.82 -10.29 -1.84
CA VAL A 85 -14.80 -9.51 -3.09
C VAL A 85 -14.18 -10.34 -4.21
N ARG A 86 -14.69 -10.18 -5.43
CA ARG A 86 -14.19 -10.89 -6.61
C ARG A 86 -12.69 -10.63 -6.78
N ILE A 87 -11.91 -11.71 -6.85
CA ILE A 87 -10.45 -11.66 -7.00
C ILE A 87 -10.08 -10.99 -8.34
N PRO A 88 -9.27 -9.90 -8.31
CA PRO A 88 -8.81 -9.23 -9.51
C PRO A 88 -7.90 -10.11 -10.39
N PRO A 89 -7.80 -9.84 -11.70
CA PRO A 89 -6.95 -10.62 -12.61
C PRO A 89 -5.48 -10.71 -12.19
N SER A 90 -4.91 -9.61 -11.70
CA SER A 90 -3.52 -9.56 -11.22
C SER A 90 -3.28 -10.54 -10.07
N LEU A 91 -4.16 -10.55 -9.07
CA LEU A 91 -4.04 -11.47 -7.94
C LEU A 91 -4.28 -12.93 -8.35
N LYS A 92 -5.19 -13.18 -9.31
CA LYS A 92 -5.37 -14.52 -9.88
C LYS A 92 -4.08 -15.05 -10.53
N ASN A 93 -3.34 -14.17 -11.23
CA ASN A 93 -2.08 -14.55 -11.84
C ASN A 93 -1.02 -14.88 -10.79
N ILE A 94 -0.94 -14.09 -9.70
CA ILE A 94 -0.04 -14.38 -8.58
C ILE A 94 -0.37 -15.75 -7.97
N TYR A 95 -1.64 -16.04 -7.69
CA TYR A 95 -2.05 -17.33 -7.15
C TYR A 95 -1.74 -18.50 -8.08
N LYS A 96 -1.99 -18.33 -9.40
CA LYS A 96 -1.67 -19.34 -10.40
C LYS A 96 -0.17 -19.64 -10.44
N GLU A 97 0.68 -18.62 -10.32
CA GLU A 97 2.13 -18.79 -10.32
C GLU A 97 2.60 -19.54 -9.06
N ILE A 98 2.10 -19.18 -7.89
CA ILE A 98 2.40 -19.86 -6.63
C ILE A 98 1.97 -21.34 -6.71
N GLU A 99 0.76 -21.62 -7.22
CA GLU A 99 0.27 -22.99 -7.37
C GLU A 99 1.13 -23.82 -8.34
N SER A 100 1.58 -23.20 -9.44
CA SER A 100 2.41 -23.84 -10.45
C SER A 100 3.82 -24.11 -9.95
N ASP A 101 4.44 -23.15 -9.26
CA ASP A 101 5.83 -23.22 -8.79
C ASP A 101 5.99 -24.17 -7.59
N LEU A 102 5.08 -24.07 -6.63
CA LEU A 102 5.19 -24.82 -5.37
C LEU A 102 4.38 -26.12 -5.34
N GLY A 103 3.53 -26.37 -6.32
CA GLY A 103 2.65 -27.54 -6.34
C GLY A 103 1.59 -27.54 -5.23
N VAL A 104 1.27 -26.38 -4.66
CA VAL A 104 0.31 -26.22 -3.56
C VAL A 104 -0.98 -25.59 -4.07
N LYS A 105 -2.10 -25.81 -3.35
CA LYS A 105 -3.34 -25.06 -3.59
C LYS A 105 -3.36 -23.82 -2.71
N VAL A 106 -3.51 -22.65 -3.33
CA VAL A 106 -3.68 -21.38 -2.61
C VAL A 106 -5.14 -21.22 -2.18
N ASN A 107 -5.35 -20.70 -0.98
CA ASN A 107 -6.69 -20.30 -0.55
C ASN A 107 -7.19 -19.17 -1.47
N LYS A 108 -8.33 -19.40 -2.12
CA LYS A 108 -8.90 -18.47 -3.12
C LYS A 108 -9.74 -17.37 -2.48
N ASP A 109 -9.23 -16.75 -1.44
CA ASP A 109 -9.73 -15.48 -0.92
C ASP A 109 -8.96 -14.32 -1.56
N GLY A 110 -9.61 -13.18 -1.77
CA GLY A 110 -8.97 -11.98 -2.31
C GLY A 110 -8.15 -11.20 -1.28
N SER A 111 -8.33 -11.49 0.00
CA SER A 111 -7.62 -10.79 1.08
C SER A 111 -6.22 -11.38 1.31
N LEU A 112 -5.23 -10.52 1.23
CA LEU A 112 -3.82 -10.83 1.55
C LEU A 112 -3.43 -10.38 2.97
N ARG A 113 -4.40 -10.05 3.82
CA ARG A 113 -4.16 -9.60 5.18
C ARG A 113 -3.27 -10.57 5.96
N SER A 114 -3.52 -11.87 5.83
CA SER A 114 -2.70 -12.90 6.50
C SER A 114 -1.24 -12.91 6.05
N TRP A 115 -0.95 -12.50 4.80
CA TRP A 115 0.42 -12.33 4.33
C TRP A 115 1.09 -11.13 5.00
N ALA A 116 0.38 -9.99 5.06
CA ALA A 116 0.87 -8.79 5.72
C ALA A 116 1.20 -9.04 7.19
N GLU A 117 0.34 -9.73 7.91
CA GLU A 117 0.54 -10.10 9.33
C GLU A 117 1.74 -11.04 9.55
N GLN A 118 2.19 -11.77 8.51
CA GLN A 118 3.37 -12.62 8.55
C GLN A 118 4.68 -11.91 8.15
N GLY A 119 4.61 -10.65 7.76
CA GLY A 119 5.78 -9.86 7.40
C GLY A 119 5.96 -9.60 5.91
N VAL A 120 4.93 -9.86 5.09
CA VAL A 120 4.90 -9.45 3.68
C VAL A 120 4.36 -8.02 3.59
N PHE A 121 5.25 -7.05 3.38
CA PHE A 121 4.90 -5.65 3.25
C PHE A 121 4.35 -5.38 1.84
N LEU A 122 3.02 -5.27 1.75
CA LEU A 122 2.27 -5.12 0.50
C LEU A 122 2.08 -3.64 0.16
N LEU A 123 3.11 -3.03 -0.41
CA LEU A 123 3.17 -1.60 -0.70
C LEU A 123 2.73 -1.30 -2.14
N ASN A 124 1.93 -0.27 -2.36
CA ASN A 124 1.79 0.36 -3.67
C ASN A 124 2.77 1.53 -3.80
N ALA A 125 3.30 1.77 -5.00
CA ALA A 125 4.14 2.95 -5.29
C ALA A 125 3.35 4.26 -5.11
N VAL A 126 2.04 4.24 -5.39
CA VAL A 126 1.09 5.34 -5.17
C VAL A 126 0.00 4.86 -4.21
N LEU A 127 -0.23 5.57 -3.10
CA LEU A 127 -1.10 5.06 -2.03
C LEU A 127 -2.56 5.47 -2.16
N THR A 128 -2.89 6.35 -3.10
CA THR A 128 -4.28 6.78 -3.33
C THR A 128 -4.60 6.86 -4.81
N VAL A 129 -5.88 6.77 -5.14
CA VAL A 129 -6.39 6.93 -6.51
C VAL A 129 -7.79 7.55 -6.47
N ARG A 130 -8.14 8.37 -7.47
CA ARG A 130 -9.51 8.86 -7.64
C ARG A 130 -10.40 7.75 -8.20
N ALA A 131 -11.63 7.65 -7.71
CA ALA A 131 -12.61 6.66 -8.16
C ALA A 131 -12.75 6.66 -9.69
N ASN A 132 -12.69 5.49 -10.30
CA ASN A 132 -12.80 5.25 -11.74
C ASN A 132 -11.72 5.93 -12.61
N GLN A 133 -10.63 6.41 -12.01
CA GLN A 133 -9.55 7.11 -12.72
C GLN A 133 -8.18 6.50 -12.34
N PRO A 134 -7.78 5.38 -12.98
CA PRO A 134 -6.49 4.75 -12.70
C PRO A 134 -5.35 5.75 -12.91
N THR A 135 -4.29 5.64 -12.12
CA THR A 135 -3.09 6.48 -12.14
C THR A 135 -3.31 7.98 -11.85
N SER A 136 -4.52 8.39 -11.46
CA SER A 136 -4.88 9.81 -11.25
C SER A 136 -3.99 10.53 -10.22
N HIS A 137 -3.41 9.81 -9.25
CA HIS A 137 -2.54 10.37 -8.22
C HIS A 137 -1.06 10.04 -8.40
N SER A 138 -0.65 9.58 -9.58
CA SER A 138 0.74 9.17 -9.86
C SER A 138 1.77 10.30 -9.75
N LYS A 139 1.35 11.57 -9.84
CA LYS A 139 2.25 12.75 -9.86
C LYS A 139 2.13 13.66 -8.63
N ILE A 140 1.40 13.25 -7.59
CA ILE A 140 1.13 14.13 -6.43
C ILE A 140 2.16 14.02 -5.29
N GLY A 141 3.19 13.18 -5.42
CA GLY A 141 4.25 13.03 -4.42
C GLY A 141 4.33 11.67 -3.75
N TRP A 142 3.37 10.75 -3.96
CA TRP A 142 3.39 9.42 -3.34
C TRP A 142 4.66 8.62 -3.65
N GLN A 143 5.14 8.65 -4.91
CA GLN A 143 6.35 7.90 -5.30
C GLN A 143 7.58 8.37 -4.52
N GLN A 144 7.72 9.68 -4.29
CA GLN A 144 8.81 10.21 -3.47
C GLN A 144 8.75 9.68 -2.03
N PHE A 145 7.54 9.59 -1.46
CA PHE A 145 7.33 9.01 -0.13
C PHE A 145 7.65 7.51 -0.11
N THR A 146 7.11 6.74 -1.04
CA THR A 146 7.32 5.28 -1.09
C THR A 146 8.75 4.89 -1.44
N ASP A 147 9.46 5.68 -2.24
CA ASP A 147 10.89 5.53 -2.48
C ASP A 147 11.69 5.69 -1.17
N SER A 148 11.33 6.67 -0.34
CA SER A 148 11.94 6.85 0.99
C SER A 148 11.64 5.69 1.93
N VAL A 149 10.45 5.10 1.85
CA VAL A 149 10.08 3.88 2.60
C VAL A 149 10.96 2.71 2.19
N ILE A 150 11.09 2.45 0.89
CA ILE A 150 11.92 1.37 0.34
C ILE A 150 13.39 1.58 0.72
N LYS A 151 13.88 2.82 0.58
CA LYS A 151 15.23 3.18 1.00
C LYS A 151 15.46 2.91 2.48
N ALA A 152 14.55 3.29 3.35
CA ALA A 152 14.66 3.05 4.79
C ALA A 152 14.73 1.55 5.13
N ILE A 153 13.96 0.70 4.44
CA ILE A 153 14.04 -0.75 4.59
C ILE A 153 15.41 -1.25 4.14
N SER A 154 15.86 -0.83 2.95
CA SER A 154 17.14 -1.27 2.38
C SER A 154 18.34 -0.86 3.23
N ASP A 155 18.31 0.36 3.79
CA ASP A 155 19.44 0.91 4.57
C ASP A 155 19.50 0.33 6.00
N LYS A 156 18.36 -0.03 6.59
CA LYS A 156 18.26 -0.32 8.03
C LYS A 156 17.97 -1.79 8.35
N LYS A 157 17.71 -2.62 7.34
CA LYS A 157 17.40 -4.03 7.52
C LYS A 157 18.24 -4.91 6.61
N GLU A 158 18.53 -6.12 7.08
CA GLU A 158 19.26 -7.14 6.33
C GLU A 158 18.35 -8.34 6.02
N GLY A 159 18.66 -9.06 4.93
CA GLY A 159 17.93 -10.28 4.54
C GLY A 159 16.53 -10.05 4.04
N ILE A 160 16.18 -8.83 3.61
CA ILE A 160 14.86 -8.52 3.04
C ILE A 160 14.82 -8.92 1.57
N ILE A 161 13.75 -9.58 1.17
CA ILE A 161 13.46 -9.93 -0.23
C ILE A 161 12.55 -8.85 -0.83
N PHE A 162 12.94 -8.29 -1.97
CA PHE A 162 12.16 -7.33 -2.74
C PHE A 162 11.67 -7.98 -4.03
#